data_8195335cab794cd15a71e09f4243f7ae
#
_entry.id   8195335cab794cd15a71e09f4243f7ae
#
_cell.length_a   1.000
_cell.length_b   1.000
_cell.length_c   1.000
_cell.angle_alpha   90.00
_cell.angle_beta   90.00
_cell.angle_gamma   90.00
#
_symmetry.space_group_name_H-M   'P 1'
#
loop_
_entity.id
_entity.type
_entity.pdbx_description
1 polymer ?
#
loop_
_entity_poly.entity_id
_entity_poly.type
_entity_poly.pdbx_seq_one_letter_code
_entity_poly.pdbx_strand_id
1 'polypeptide(L)'
;DNLNLTEKLNKFLSKKKIRNENFPSHISENIVKFAIFKKYGIMPCWDTNKGDAVINKMNIRIQIEIKGFMSDGPSSFGPTEMWDMLYFVDAKDTMNCNFKVYEIKLSNKNNVFRNIKLSKKETYGEIADSKRRPRGSFEKIFKPQLGDHCKLIFDGHISELDNTI
;
A
#
# COMPACT_ATOMS: atom_id res chain seq x y z
N ASP A 1 5.14 -8.13 18.75
CA ASP A 1 5.25 -9.41 18.12
C ASP A 1 6.64 -9.57 17.49
N ASN A 2 7.41 -10.59 17.96
CA ASN A 2 8.80 -10.80 17.53
C ASN A 2 8.94 -11.69 16.28
N LEU A 3 7.84 -12.02 15.62
CA LEU A 3 7.87 -12.83 14.42
C LEU A 3 8.47 -12.06 13.24
N ASN A 4 9.30 -12.73 12.44
CA ASN A 4 9.77 -12.14 11.19
C ASN A 4 8.63 -12.12 10.15
N LEU A 5 8.88 -11.52 8.99
CA LEU A 5 7.84 -11.33 7.97
C LEU A 5 7.32 -12.66 7.43
N THR A 6 8.20 -13.62 7.15
CA THR A 6 7.81 -14.95 6.67
C THR A 6 6.95 -15.70 7.69
N GLU A 7 7.31 -15.63 8.97
CA GLU A 7 6.53 -16.25 10.04
C GLU A 7 5.15 -15.64 10.18
N LYS A 8 5.05 -14.29 10.09
CA LYS A 8 3.75 -13.58 10.12
C LYS A 8 2.87 -14.03 8.96
N LEU A 9 3.44 -14.15 7.77
CA LEU A 9 2.70 -14.61 6.59
C LEU A 9 2.25 -16.05 6.75
N ASN A 10 3.13 -16.95 7.20
CA ASN A 10 2.78 -18.35 7.41
C ASN A 10 1.67 -18.53 8.44
N LYS A 11 1.70 -17.72 9.50
CA LYS A 11 0.63 -17.70 10.50
C LYS A 11 -0.71 -17.29 9.90
N PHE A 12 -0.71 -16.29 9.02
CA PHE A 12 -1.91 -15.89 8.28
C PHE A 12 -2.39 -17.00 7.35
N LEU A 13 -1.49 -17.61 6.57
CA LEU A 13 -1.83 -18.66 5.61
C LEU A 13 -2.35 -19.94 6.26
N SER A 14 -2.04 -20.19 7.53
CA SER A 14 -2.55 -21.35 8.26
C SER A 14 -4.03 -21.27 8.61
N LYS A 15 -4.67 -20.12 8.46
CA LYS A 15 -6.10 -19.92 8.73
C LYS A 15 -6.95 -20.62 7.68
N LYS A 16 -8.05 -21.25 8.13
CA LYS A 16 -8.93 -22.06 7.25
C LYS A 16 -9.78 -21.26 6.26
N LYS A 17 -9.99 -19.95 6.46
CA LYS A 17 -10.88 -19.13 5.66
C LYS A 17 -10.19 -17.87 5.11
N ILE A 18 -9.18 -18.04 4.28
CA ILE A 18 -8.42 -16.92 3.70
C ILE A 18 -9.27 -16.11 2.70
N ARG A 19 -10.22 -16.74 2.02
CA ARG A 19 -10.98 -16.12 0.92
C ARG A 19 -11.77 -14.86 1.30
N ASN A 20 -12.27 -14.82 2.53
CA ASN A 20 -13.15 -13.75 2.99
C ASN A 20 -12.45 -12.77 3.95
N GLU A 21 -11.15 -12.92 4.13
CA GLU A 21 -10.38 -12.04 5.00
C GLU A 21 -9.61 -11.02 4.19
N ASN A 22 -9.54 -9.79 4.69
CA ASN A 22 -8.66 -8.78 4.13
C ASN A 22 -7.22 -9.16 4.42
N PHE A 23 -6.32 -8.81 3.50
CA PHE A 23 -4.90 -9.03 3.74
C PHE A 23 -4.47 -8.19 4.96
N PRO A 24 -3.78 -8.80 5.95
CA PRO A 24 -3.47 -8.10 7.19
C PRO A 24 -2.62 -6.85 6.96
N SER A 25 -3.07 -5.72 7.50
CA SER A 25 -2.40 -4.43 7.29
C SER A 25 -0.97 -4.44 7.84
N HIS A 26 -0.73 -5.09 8.99
CA HIS A 26 0.61 -5.15 9.57
C HIS A 26 1.60 -5.92 8.69
N ILE A 27 1.12 -6.90 7.91
CA ILE A 27 1.97 -7.62 6.94
C ILE A 27 2.25 -6.73 5.74
N SER A 28 1.23 -6.07 5.18
CA SER A 28 1.40 -5.12 4.06
C SER A 28 2.40 -4.02 4.42
N GLU A 29 2.28 -3.46 5.61
CA GLU A 29 3.16 -2.40 6.10
C GLU A 29 4.61 -2.87 6.21
N ASN A 30 4.84 -4.08 6.72
CA ASN A 30 6.19 -4.65 6.79
C ASN A 30 6.76 -4.95 5.40
N ILE A 31 5.94 -5.47 4.50
CA ILE A 31 6.37 -5.72 3.11
C ILE A 31 6.85 -4.41 2.47
N VAL A 32 6.08 -3.34 2.62
CA VAL A 32 6.46 -2.03 2.05
C VAL A 32 7.74 -1.49 2.69
N LYS A 33 7.86 -1.57 4.02
CA LYS A 33 9.07 -1.12 4.72
C LYS A 33 10.32 -1.81 4.20
N PHE A 34 10.28 -3.13 4.08
CA PHE A 34 11.43 -3.90 3.59
C PHE A 34 11.67 -3.69 2.10
N ALA A 35 10.62 -3.51 1.30
CA ALA A 35 10.76 -3.18 -0.12
C ALA A 35 11.45 -1.82 -0.31
N ILE A 36 11.07 -0.82 0.48
CA ILE A 36 11.72 0.49 0.47
C ILE A 36 13.18 0.37 0.90
N PHE A 37 13.45 -0.38 1.96
CA PHE A 37 14.83 -0.60 2.43
C PHE A 37 15.67 -1.30 1.36
N LYS A 38 15.13 -2.33 0.72
CA LYS A 38 15.82 -3.06 -0.35
C LYS A 38 16.12 -2.14 -1.54
N LYS A 39 15.18 -1.29 -1.92
CA LYS A 39 15.30 -0.42 -3.08
C LYS A 39 16.20 0.80 -2.83
N TYR A 40 16.06 1.43 -1.66
CA TYR A 40 16.65 2.75 -1.38
C TYR A 40 17.62 2.76 -0.21
N GLY A 41 17.72 1.69 0.56
CA GLY A 41 18.57 1.65 1.75
C GLY A 41 18.04 2.46 2.93
N ILE A 42 16.77 2.88 2.89
CA ILE A 42 16.11 3.66 3.94
C ILE A 42 15.04 2.80 4.58
N MET A 43 15.08 2.65 5.92
CA MET A 43 14.06 1.90 6.65
C MET A 43 13.02 2.86 7.21
N PRO A 44 11.76 2.81 6.73
CA PRO A 44 10.69 3.59 7.33
C PRO A 44 10.40 3.18 8.76
N CYS A 45 9.92 4.13 9.55
CA CYS A 45 9.52 3.92 10.93
C CYS A 45 7.99 3.86 11.05
N TRP A 46 7.48 3.16 12.07
CA TRP A 46 6.07 3.19 12.38
C TRP A 46 5.67 4.57 12.89
N ASP A 47 4.50 5.03 12.43
CA ASP A 47 3.88 6.23 13.00
C ASP A 47 2.55 5.82 13.64
N THR A 48 2.50 5.82 14.97
CA THR A 48 1.31 5.45 15.72
C THR A 48 0.25 6.54 15.72
N ASN A 49 0.58 7.76 15.28
CA ASN A 49 -0.30 8.91 15.39
C ASN A 49 -1.02 9.28 14.09
N LYS A 50 -0.38 9.08 12.94
CA LYS A 50 -0.94 9.50 11.64
C LYS A 50 -0.39 8.61 10.52
N GLY A 51 -1.25 7.75 9.96
CA GLY A 51 -0.90 6.93 8.82
C GLY A 51 -0.12 5.67 9.19
N ASP A 52 0.47 5.04 8.19
CA ASP A 52 1.00 3.69 8.34
C ASP A 52 2.51 3.68 8.63
N ALA A 53 3.26 4.56 8.00
CA ALA A 53 4.71 4.63 8.21
C ALA A 53 5.25 6.02 7.87
N VAL A 54 6.48 6.28 8.27
CA VAL A 54 7.14 7.57 8.06
C VAL A 54 8.58 7.34 7.63
N ILE A 55 9.03 8.12 6.65
CA ILE A 55 10.44 8.26 6.32
C ILE A 55 10.92 9.62 6.81
N ASN A 56 11.98 9.61 7.63
CA ASN A 56 12.65 10.83 8.05
C ASN A 56 13.96 10.96 7.27
N LYS A 57 14.08 11.98 6.44
CA LYS A 57 15.29 12.22 5.63
C LYS A 57 15.58 13.70 5.63
N MET A 58 16.80 14.08 6.03
CA MET A 58 17.27 15.47 6.00
C MET A 58 16.31 16.44 6.70
N ASN A 59 15.78 16.04 7.88
CA ASN A 59 14.77 16.79 8.66
C ASN A 59 13.41 16.95 7.98
N ILE A 60 13.17 16.23 6.88
CA ILE A 60 11.87 16.18 6.21
C ILE A 60 11.16 14.89 6.63
N ARG A 61 9.92 15.01 7.07
CA ARG A 61 9.07 13.89 7.43
C ARG A 61 8.15 13.57 6.25
N ILE A 62 8.27 12.35 5.71
CA ILE A 62 7.43 11.86 4.61
C ILE A 62 6.43 10.84 5.16
N GLN A 63 5.16 11.18 5.08
CA GLN A 63 4.06 10.32 5.53
C GLN A 63 3.72 9.31 4.43
N ILE A 64 3.66 8.04 4.79
CA ILE A 64 3.37 6.95 3.87
C ILE A 64 2.01 6.33 4.19
N GLU A 65 1.17 6.15 3.19
CA GLU A 65 -0.07 5.36 3.26
C GLU A 65 0.12 4.05 2.49
N ILE A 66 -0.38 2.95 3.05
CA ILE A 66 -0.19 1.60 2.49
C ILE A 66 -1.54 0.91 2.35
N LYS A 67 -1.81 0.38 1.17
CA LYS A 67 -3.03 -0.39 0.88
C LYS A 67 -2.64 -1.75 0.31
N GLY A 68 -3.03 -2.83 0.99
CA GLY A 68 -2.84 -4.18 0.50
C GLY A 68 -4.14 -4.75 -0.05
N PHE A 69 -4.06 -5.63 -1.05
CA PHE A 69 -5.24 -6.27 -1.63
C PHE A 69 -4.92 -7.69 -2.09
N MET A 70 -5.91 -8.59 -1.96
CA MET A 70 -5.83 -9.98 -2.41
C MET A 70 -6.72 -10.28 -3.62
N SER A 71 -7.45 -9.27 -4.10
CA SER A 71 -8.34 -9.39 -5.27
C SER A 71 -8.38 -8.06 -6.02
N ASP A 72 -9.04 -8.05 -7.18
CA ASP A 72 -9.25 -6.82 -7.93
C ASP A 72 -10.40 -5.96 -7.40
N GLY A 73 -10.90 -6.28 -6.20
CA GLY A 73 -11.89 -5.47 -5.54
C GLY A 73 -11.37 -4.09 -5.12
N PRO A 74 -12.27 -3.20 -4.69
CA PRO A 74 -11.90 -1.83 -4.38
C PRO A 74 -11.11 -1.70 -3.08
N SER A 75 -10.08 -0.88 -3.12
CA SER A 75 -9.42 -0.34 -1.94
C SER A 75 -10.18 0.89 -1.46
N SER A 76 -10.32 1.04 -0.15
CA SER A 76 -11.06 2.14 0.48
C SER A 76 -10.11 3.11 1.17
N PHE A 77 -10.37 4.41 1.00
CA PHE A 77 -9.61 5.47 1.63
C PHE A 77 -10.50 6.26 2.58
N GLY A 78 -9.97 6.67 3.73
CA GLY A 78 -10.67 7.60 4.59
C GLY A 78 -10.70 9.00 3.95
N PRO A 79 -11.79 9.77 4.11
CA PRO A 79 -11.88 11.11 3.51
C PRO A 79 -10.90 12.10 4.10
N THR A 80 -10.37 11.82 5.29
CA THR A 80 -9.40 12.66 5.99
C THR A 80 -8.00 12.08 6.02
N GLU A 81 -7.76 10.94 5.36
CA GLU A 81 -6.42 10.37 5.25
C GLU A 81 -5.50 11.34 4.51
N MET A 82 -4.28 11.48 5.04
CA MET A 82 -3.26 12.36 4.46
C MET A 82 -1.97 11.59 4.30
N TRP A 83 -1.36 11.69 3.13
CA TRP A 83 -0.08 11.08 2.85
C TRP A 83 0.72 11.93 1.85
N ASP A 84 2.03 11.72 1.86
CA ASP A 84 2.94 12.27 0.87
C ASP A 84 3.23 11.24 -0.22
N MET A 85 3.25 9.95 0.15
CA MET A 85 3.48 8.84 -0.77
C MET A 85 2.49 7.72 -0.47
N LEU A 86 2.04 7.05 -1.54
CA LEU A 86 1.09 5.93 -1.44
C LEU A 86 1.75 4.66 -2.00
N TYR A 87 1.58 3.55 -1.29
CA TYR A 87 2.05 2.25 -1.72
C TYR A 87 0.90 1.26 -1.79
N PHE A 88 0.86 0.48 -2.88
CA PHE A 88 -0.04 -0.66 -2.99
C PHE A 88 0.75 -1.96 -2.91
N VAL A 89 0.24 -2.90 -2.14
CA VAL A 89 0.79 -4.25 -2.06
C VAL A 89 -0.18 -5.19 -2.77
N ASP A 90 0.25 -5.73 -3.91
CA ASP A 90 -0.49 -6.77 -4.60
C ASP A 90 -0.20 -8.10 -3.93
N ALA A 91 -1.15 -8.60 -3.17
CA ALA A 91 -1.08 -9.86 -2.45
C ALA A 91 -1.98 -10.93 -3.07
N LYS A 92 -2.31 -10.83 -4.36
CA LYS A 92 -3.16 -11.82 -5.05
C LYS A 92 -2.52 -13.20 -5.09
N ASP A 93 -1.19 -13.27 -5.14
CA ASP A 93 -0.44 -14.53 -5.14
C ASP A 93 0.13 -14.86 -3.75
N THR A 94 -0.63 -14.53 -2.72
CA THR A 94 -0.19 -14.74 -1.33
C THR A 94 0.00 -16.22 -1.00
N MET A 95 -0.74 -17.12 -1.65
CA MET A 95 -0.62 -18.56 -1.42
C MET A 95 0.77 -19.10 -1.83
N ASN A 96 1.43 -18.47 -2.78
CA ASN A 96 2.80 -18.78 -3.19
C ASN A 96 3.83 -17.86 -2.56
N CYS A 97 3.40 -17.00 -1.63
CA CYS A 97 4.26 -16.05 -0.94
C CYS A 97 4.96 -15.06 -1.88
N ASN A 98 4.33 -14.75 -3.02
CA ASN A 98 4.82 -13.77 -3.98
C ASN A 98 4.02 -12.47 -3.87
N PHE A 99 4.73 -11.35 -3.89
CA PHE A 99 4.14 -10.02 -3.74
C PHE A 99 4.72 -9.04 -4.73
N LYS A 100 3.91 -8.03 -5.08
CA LYS A 100 4.37 -6.87 -5.82
C LYS A 100 4.11 -5.62 -4.99
N VAL A 101 5.05 -4.69 -5.00
CA VAL A 101 4.89 -3.40 -4.31
C VAL A 101 4.99 -2.29 -5.34
N TYR A 102 3.95 -1.47 -5.40
CA TYR A 102 3.88 -0.30 -6.28
C TYR A 102 4.03 0.97 -5.47
N GLU A 103 4.84 1.89 -5.98
CA GLU A 103 5.13 3.17 -5.35
C GLU A 103 4.52 4.31 -6.15
N ILE A 104 3.78 5.18 -5.47
CA ILE A 104 3.14 6.35 -6.06
C ILE A 104 3.62 7.58 -5.29
N LYS A 105 4.49 8.38 -5.91
CA LYS A 105 5.05 9.60 -5.31
C LYS A 105 4.13 10.79 -5.52
N LEU A 106 2.86 10.62 -5.19
CA LEU A 106 1.84 11.66 -5.26
C LEU A 106 1.10 11.71 -3.94
N SER A 107 0.99 12.91 -3.37
CA SER A 107 0.19 13.11 -2.16
C SER A 107 -1.31 13.03 -2.49
N ASN A 108 -2.12 12.83 -1.45
CA ASN A 108 -3.59 12.88 -1.60
C ASN A 108 -4.11 14.25 -2.04
N LYS A 109 -3.29 15.30 -1.95
CA LYS A 109 -3.64 16.66 -2.38
C LYS A 109 -3.18 16.99 -3.80
N ASN A 110 -2.38 16.11 -4.40
CA ASN A 110 -1.88 16.31 -5.75
C ASN A 110 -3.01 16.24 -6.77
N ASN A 111 -3.04 17.17 -7.73
CA ASN A 111 -4.12 17.24 -8.72
C ASN A 111 -4.22 16.02 -9.61
N VAL A 112 -3.11 15.38 -9.95
CA VAL A 112 -3.12 14.14 -10.74
C VAL A 112 -3.87 13.05 -9.97
N PHE A 113 -3.60 12.89 -8.67
CA PHE A 113 -4.30 11.91 -7.85
C PHE A 113 -5.76 12.29 -7.64
N ARG A 114 -6.04 13.56 -7.33
CA ARG A 114 -7.40 14.03 -7.08
C ARG A 114 -8.32 13.89 -8.30
N ASN A 115 -7.77 13.94 -9.50
CA ASN A 115 -8.53 13.86 -10.75
C ASN A 115 -8.74 12.42 -11.24
N ILE A 116 -8.28 11.41 -10.50
CA ILE A 116 -8.56 10.01 -10.84
C ILE A 116 -10.07 9.79 -10.76
N LYS A 117 -10.65 9.31 -11.85
CA LYS A 117 -12.09 8.99 -11.92
C LYS A 117 -12.33 7.64 -11.26
N LEU A 118 -13.08 7.63 -10.16
CA LEU A 118 -13.48 6.41 -9.47
C LEU A 118 -14.78 5.83 -10.05
N SER A 119 -15.53 6.66 -10.76
CA SER A 119 -16.72 6.27 -11.52
C SER A 119 -16.88 7.20 -12.72
N LYS A 120 -17.90 6.96 -13.54
CA LYS A 120 -18.20 7.87 -14.67
C LYS A 120 -18.54 9.29 -14.22
N LYS A 121 -18.97 9.44 -12.97
CA LYS A 121 -19.52 10.71 -12.45
C LYS A 121 -18.60 11.45 -11.51
N GLU A 122 -17.75 10.75 -10.78
CA GLU A 122 -17.00 11.37 -9.68
C GLU A 122 -15.52 10.98 -9.67
N THR A 123 -14.70 11.98 -9.29
CA THR A 123 -13.26 11.79 -9.06
C THR A 123 -12.99 11.49 -7.60
N TYR A 124 -11.76 11.03 -7.33
CA TYR A 124 -11.27 10.84 -5.97
C TYR A 124 -11.46 12.11 -5.12
N GLY A 125 -11.03 13.26 -5.67
CA GLY A 125 -11.11 14.53 -4.94
C GLY A 125 -12.53 14.95 -4.61
N GLU A 126 -13.46 14.80 -5.56
CA GLU A 126 -14.87 15.13 -5.33
C GLU A 126 -15.49 14.28 -4.22
N ILE A 127 -15.20 12.99 -4.20
CA ILE A 127 -15.73 12.09 -3.17
C ILE A 127 -15.12 12.44 -1.80
N ALA A 128 -13.80 12.65 -1.72
CA ALA A 128 -13.13 13.00 -0.48
C ALA A 128 -13.63 14.35 0.07
N ASP A 129 -13.79 15.36 -0.79
CA ASP A 129 -14.28 16.67 -0.40
C ASP A 129 -15.71 16.62 0.16
N SER A 130 -16.52 15.67 -0.30
CA SER A 130 -17.88 15.45 0.22
C SER A 130 -17.91 14.62 1.50
N LYS A 131 -16.76 14.34 2.12
CA LYS A 131 -16.62 13.56 3.35
C LYS A 131 -17.09 12.10 3.23
N ARG A 132 -17.09 11.58 2.01
CA ARG A 132 -17.34 10.16 1.74
C ARG A 132 -16.01 9.42 1.58
N ARG A 133 -16.05 8.11 1.66
CA ARG A 133 -14.87 7.26 1.50
C ARG A 133 -14.64 6.94 0.03
N PRO A 134 -13.55 7.47 -0.58
CA PRO A 134 -13.21 7.06 -1.94
C PRO A 134 -12.87 5.56 -2.00
N ARG A 135 -13.34 4.88 -3.04
CA ARG A 135 -13.13 3.44 -3.23
C ARG A 135 -12.83 3.16 -4.70
N GLY A 136 -11.82 2.35 -4.95
CA GLY A 136 -11.48 1.97 -6.31
C GLY A 136 -10.53 0.78 -6.35
N SER A 137 -10.64 -0.02 -7.42
CA SER A 137 -9.73 -1.11 -7.70
C SER A 137 -8.37 -0.57 -8.15
N PHE A 138 -7.30 -1.09 -7.55
CA PHE A 138 -5.96 -0.72 -7.99
C PHE A 138 -5.74 -1.06 -9.47
N GLU A 139 -6.00 -2.31 -9.85
CA GLU A 139 -5.72 -2.78 -11.21
C GLU A 139 -6.60 -2.11 -12.27
N LYS A 140 -7.87 -1.88 -11.95
CA LYS A 140 -8.85 -1.39 -12.94
C LYS A 140 -8.94 0.13 -12.98
N ILE A 141 -8.65 0.82 -11.88
CA ILE A 141 -8.90 2.26 -11.74
C ILE A 141 -7.62 3.05 -11.51
N PHE A 142 -6.86 2.75 -10.46
CA PHE A 142 -5.70 3.57 -10.09
C PHE A 142 -4.53 3.38 -11.05
N LYS A 143 -4.13 2.14 -11.28
CA LYS A 143 -2.95 1.84 -12.09
C LYS A 143 -3.05 2.39 -13.52
N PRO A 144 -4.15 2.18 -14.26
CA PRO A 144 -4.26 2.71 -15.62
C PRO A 144 -4.22 4.23 -15.68
N GLN A 145 -4.85 4.92 -14.71
CA GLN A 145 -4.92 6.38 -14.72
C GLN A 145 -3.66 7.03 -14.18
N LEU A 146 -2.92 6.37 -13.31
CA LEU A 146 -1.66 6.89 -12.78
C LEU A 146 -0.50 6.77 -13.78
N GLY A 147 -0.53 5.75 -14.65
CA GLY A 147 0.51 5.57 -15.66
C GLY A 147 1.91 5.52 -15.06
N ASP A 148 2.80 6.38 -15.53
CA ASP A 148 4.20 6.42 -15.09
C ASP A 148 4.38 6.88 -13.65
N HIS A 149 3.36 7.43 -13.01
CA HIS A 149 3.39 7.77 -11.59
C HIS A 149 3.32 6.54 -10.69
N CYS A 150 2.94 5.39 -11.24
CA CYS A 150 2.84 4.13 -10.52
C CYS A 150 4.03 3.25 -10.89
N LYS A 151 4.99 3.11 -9.97
CA LYS A 151 6.23 2.35 -10.21
C LYS A 151 6.25 1.06 -9.42
N LEU A 152 6.58 -0.04 -10.10
CA LEU A 152 6.82 -1.33 -9.46
C LEU A 152 8.23 -1.29 -8.84
N ILE A 153 8.31 -1.35 -7.50
CA ILE A 153 9.59 -1.32 -6.79
C ILE A 153 10.01 -2.68 -6.23
N PHE A 154 9.09 -3.64 -6.15
CA PHE A 154 9.40 -5.00 -5.73
C PHE A 154 8.45 -5.97 -6.41
N ASP A 155 8.98 -7.10 -6.88
CA ASP A 155 8.22 -8.20 -7.47
C ASP A 155 8.98 -9.48 -7.17
N GLY A 156 8.48 -10.28 -6.21
CA GLY A 156 9.19 -11.50 -5.86
C GLY A 156 8.63 -12.21 -4.64
N HIS A 157 9.37 -13.23 -4.21
CA HIS A 157 9.03 -14.04 -3.05
C HIS A 157 9.36 -13.29 -1.76
N ILE A 158 8.54 -13.51 -0.73
CA ILE A 158 8.68 -12.82 0.57
C ILE A 158 10.05 -13.04 1.23
N SER A 159 10.68 -14.19 0.98
CA SER A 159 12.00 -14.51 1.54
C SER A 159 13.09 -13.53 1.07
N GLU A 160 12.90 -12.90 -0.10
CA GLU A 160 13.84 -11.89 -0.60
C GLU A 160 13.83 -10.63 0.26
N LEU A 161 12.72 -10.35 0.94
CA LEU A 161 12.59 -9.22 1.86
C LEU A 161 13.16 -9.56 3.25
N ASP A 162 12.93 -10.78 3.74
CA ASP A 162 13.50 -11.22 5.02
C ASP A 162 15.02 -11.16 5.03
N ASN A 163 15.65 -11.42 3.88
CA ASN A 163 17.11 -11.41 3.73
C ASN A 163 17.70 -10.00 3.58
N THR A 164 16.87 -8.98 3.61
CA THR A 164 17.28 -7.59 3.43
C THR A 164 17.87 -6.97 4.71
N ILE A 165 17.59 -7.56 5.85
CA ILE A 165 18.00 -7.06 7.18
C ILE A 165 19.21 -7.85 7.68
#